data_9f115cd043839251240ab44ffc7593df
#
_entry.id   9f115cd043839251240ab44ffc7593df
#
_cell.length_a   1.000
_cell.length_b   1.000
_cell.length_c   1.000
_cell.angle_alpha   90.00
_cell.angle_beta   90.00
_cell.angle_gamma   90.00
#
_symmetry.space_group_name_H-M   'P 1'
#
loop_
_entity.id
_entity.type
_entity.pdbx_description
1 polymer ?
#
loop_
_entity_poly.entity_id
_entity_poly.type
_entity_poly.pdbx_seq_one_letter_code
_entity_poly.pdbx_strand_id
1 'polypeptide(L)'
;VIMDLERIGKAFRKKGAHSVKTAWTRRVFDVDTSAEPVGSWVRPAGVGRHSGKGERMQTYGAGNYDAIVLGAGHAGCEAALALARMGYHTLCLTINLDAVALMACNPAIGGTSKGHLVREVDALGGEMGLAADDTFIQMRMINTGKGPAVHSLRAQMDKRRYHERMKRALEEQENLELKMGECTQILVEHGRVTGILAAGGIKYGCRAVVVATGVYMKSTILIGSHVTKSGPSGLLRSEKLSDSLAGLGFSIRRFKTGTPARVSRRSLDLEEMEPQYGDEPAPRFSFISPWEERVQDPCYLTYTNAETHKIILENIHRSAMYSGLVTGTGTRYCPSIEDKLMRFRDKERHQLFIEPEGRSTGEMYVQGMSTSLPYDVQVDMLHTLPGLRRCEVMRPGYAIEYDCIDPLALDLTLGAKHVE
;
A
#
# COMPACT_ATOMS: atom_id res chain seq x y z
N VAL A 1 -3.77 -10.89 5.11
CA VAL A 1 -4.25 -12.10 5.79
C VAL A 1 -4.72 -13.05 4.71
N ILE A 2 -4.21 -14.25 4.70
CA ILE A 2 -4.63 -15.32 3.81
C ILE A 2 -5.45 -16.27 4.66
N MET A 3 -6.69 -16.51 4.27
CA MET A 3 -7.54 -17.53 4.87
C MET A 3 -7.52 -18.74 3.95
N ASP A 4 -7.11 -19.90 4.46
CA ASP A 4 -6.91 -21.20 3.78
C ASP A 4 -5.69 -21.35 2.86
N LEU A 5 -4.49 -21.27 3.44
CA LEU A 5 -3.24 -21.59 2.75
C LEU A 5 -2.91 -23.10 2.68
N GLU A 6 -3.39 -23.92 3.61
CA GLU A 6 -3.10 -25.36 3.58
C GLU A 6 -3.72 -26.05 2.37
N ARG A 7 -4.91 -25.62 1.95
CA ARG A 7 -5.54 -26.12 0.73
C ARG A 7 -4.89 -25.58 -0.53
N ILE A 8 -4.50 -24.30 -0.51
CA ILE A 8 -3.69 -23.72 -1.59
C ILE A 8 -2.38 -24.51 -1.69
N GLY A 9 -1.68 -24.74 -0.58
CA GLY A 9 -0.45 -25.55 -0.55
C GLY A 9 -0.63 -27.02 -0.91
N LYS A 10 -1.79 -27.66 -0.59
CA LYS A 10 -2.10 -29.04 -1.02
C LYS A 10 -2.56 -29.10 -2.47
N ALA A 11 -3.24 -28.07 -2.98
CA ALA A 11 -3.59 -27.95 -4.40
C ALA A 11 -2.36 -27.62 -5.26
N PHE A 12 -1.34 -26.92 -4.71
CA PHE A 12 -0.02 -26.75 -5.31
C PHE A 12 0.65 -28.08 -5.66
N ARG A 13 0.44 -29.11 -4.87
CA ARG A 13 0.95 -30.45 -5.11
C ARG A 13 0.16 -31.22 -6.19
N LYS A 14 -0.98 -30.70 -6.69
CA LYS A 14 -1.88 -31.42 -7.60
C LYS A 14 -2.03 -30.86 -9.01
N LYS A 15 -1.56 -29.65 -9.32
CA LYS A 15 -1.65 -29.08 -10.68
C LYS A 15 -0.27 -28.87 -11.27
N GLY A 16 0.11 -29.70 -12.24
CA GLY A 16 1.33 -29.53 -13.01
C GLY A 16 1.28 -28.29 -13.88
N ALA A 17 2.23 -27.42 -13.68
CA ALA A 17 2.45 -26.32 -14.57
C ALA A 17 3.00 -26.82 -15.91
N HIS A 18 2.20 -26.73 -16.97
CA HIS A 18 2.73 -26.80 -18.32
C HIS A 18 3.01 -25.40 -18.83
N SER A 19 4.28 -25.25 -19.20
CA SER A 19 4.85 -24.21 -20.05
C SER A 19 4.92 -22.81 -19.43
N VAL A 20 6.09 -22.39 -19.17
CA VAL A 20 6.83 -21.29 -19.76
C VAL A 20 7.69 -20.52 -18.76
N LYS A 21 8.95 -20.48 -19.08
CA LYS A 21 9.95 -19.46 -18.69
C LYS A 21 10.35 -19.34 -17.21
N THR A 22 10.19 -20.36 -16.41
CA THR A 22 10.80 -20.35 -15.09
C THR A 22 11.42 -21.70 -14.76
N ALA A 23 12.63 -21.90 -15.23
CA ALA A 23 13.51 -22.96 -14.75
C ALA A 23 13.75 -22.89 -13.22
N TRP A 24 13.30 -21.84 -12.57
CA TRP A 24 13.46 -21.58 -11.13
C TRP A 24 12.30 -22.09 -10.27
N THR A 25 11.07 -22.03 -10.74
CA THR A 25 9.90 -22.54 -9.98
C THR A 25 9.89 -24.05 -9.83
N ARG A 26 10.54 -24.80 -10.71
CA ARG A 26 10.65 -26.26 -10.63
C ARG A 26 11.55 -26.78 -9.51
N ARG A 27 12.42 -25.96 -8.91
CA ARG A 27 13.34 -26.40 -7.86
C ARG A 27 12.86 -26.19 -6.43
N VAL A 28 11.77 -25.44 -6.24
CA VAL A 28 11.30 -25.10 -4.89
C VAL A 28 10.04 -25.87 -4.48
N PHE A 29 9.27 -26.41 -5.46
CA PHE A 29 8.04 -27.15 -5.16
C PHE A 29 7.88 -28.36 -6.10
N ASP A 30 7.99 -29.57 -5.56
CA ASP A 30 7.61 -30.83 -6.23
C ASP A 30 6.09 -30.95 -6.20
N VAL A 31 5.43 -30.80 -7.35
CA VAL A 31 3.95 -30.77 -7.45
C VAL A 31 3.46 -31.90 -8.35
N ASP A 32 2.64 -32.79 -7.77
CA ASP A 32 1.96 -33.90 -8.45
C ASP A 32 0.70 -33.43 -9.20
N THR A 33 0.55 -33.85 -10.47
CA THR A 33 -0.34 -33.27 -11.48
C THR A 33 -1.57 -34.09 -11.86
N SER A 34 -2.15 -34.85 -10.97
CA SER A 34 -3.35 -35.65 -11.28
C SER A 34 -4.61 -35.15 -10.55
N ALA A 35 -5.35 -34.22 -11.14
CA ALA A 35 -6.77 -33.97 -10.82
C ALA A 35 -7.49 -33.32 -11.99
N GLU A 36 -8.64 -33.89 -12.36
CA GLU A 36 -9.48 -33.46 -13.47
C GLU A 36 -10.08 -32.06 -13.31
N PRO A 37 -10.37 -31.33 -14.42
CA PRO A 37 -11.00 -30.01 -14.37
C PRO A 37 -12.44 -30.12 -13.87
N VAL A 38 -12.82 -29.27 -12.95
CA VAL A 38 -14.18 -29.16 -12.43
C VAL A 38 -15.10 -28.66 -13.54
N GLY A 39 -16.14 -29.44 -13.83
CA GLY A 39 -17.09 -29.21 -14.90
C GLY A 39 -17.82 -27.87 -14.88
N SER A 40 -18.32 -27.50 -16.04
CA SER A 40 -19.12 -26.31 -16.36
C SER A 40 -20.25 -26.08 -15.35
N TRP A 41 -20.25 -24.95 -14.69
CA TRP A 41 -21.31 -24.56 -13.76
C TRP A 41 -22.48 -23.95 -14.48
N VAL A 42 -23.64 -24.60 -14.32
CA VAL A 42 -24.95 -24.13 -14.76
C VAL A 42 -25.39 -22.95 -13.85
N ARG A 43 -25.93 -21.90 -14.44
CA ARG A 43 -26.53 -20.77 -13.71
C ARG A 43 -27.66 -21.31 -12.82
N PRO A 44 -27.71 -21.01 -11.51
CA PRO A 44 -28.89 -21.32 -10.72
C PRO A 44 -30.02 -20.37 -11.07
N ALA A 45 -31.08 -20.89 -11.65
CA ALA A 45 -32.37 -20.22 -11.73
C ALA A 45 -33.05 -20.31 -10.37
N GLY A 46 -33.68 -19.20 -9.91
CA GLY A 46 -34.62 -19.29 -8.81
C GLY A 46 -34.51 -18.16 -7.80
N VAL A 47 -35.22 -17.07 -8.06
CA VAL A 47 -35.59 -16.06 -7.04
C VAL A 47 -36.75 -16.65 -6.23
N GLY A 48 -36.48 -17.14 -5.02
CA GLY A 48 -37.49 -17.48 -4.04
C GLY A 48 -38.00 -16.24 -3.33
N ARG A 49 -39.24 -15.84 -3.56
CA ARG A 49 -39.93 -14.84 -2.75
C ARG A 49 -40.35 -15.44 -1.43
N HIS A 50 -39.85 -14.94 -0.32
CA HIS A 50 -40.45 -15.12 0.99
C HIS A 50 -40.75 -13.79 1.66
N SER A 51 -42.00 -13.61 2.00
CA SER A 51 -42.59 -12.45 2.71
C SER A 51 -42.25 -12.52 4.20
N GLY A 52 -41.54 -11.50 4.71
CA GLY A 52 -41.31 -11.29 6.14
C GLY A 52 -40.76 -9.89 6.35
N LYS A 53 -41.40 -9.09 7.20
CA LYS A 53 -41.08 -7.71 7.54
C LYS A 53 -39.69 -7.59 8.18
N GLY A 54 -38.72 -7.38 7.38
CA GLY A 54 -37.34 -6.96 7.56
C GLY A 54 -36.80 -6.90 6.15
N GLU A 55 -36.42 -5.74 5.65
CA GLU A 55 -35.85 -5.59 4.31
C GLU A 55 -34.62 -6.49 4.22
N ARG A 56 -34.81 -7.72 3.72
CA ARG A 56 -33.68 -8.57 3.34
C ARG A 56 -33.03 -7.89 2.14
N MET A 57 -31.82 -7.41 2.37
CA MET A 57 -30.99 -6.88 1.31
C MET A 57 -30.92 -7.90 0.16
N GLN A 58 -31.37 -7.52 -1.02
CA GLN A 58 -31.33 -8.38 -2.19
C GLN A 58 -29.87 -8.65 -2.56
N THR A 59 -29.52 -9.91 -2.77
CA THR A 59 -28.17 -10.30 -3.14
C THR A 59 -28.12 -10.88 -4.55
N TYR A 60 -27.02 -10.60 -5.28
CA TYR A 60 -26.83 -10.99 -6.67
C TYR A 60 -25.53 -11.79 -6.78
N GLY A 61 -25.59 -13.00 -7.29
CA GLY A 61 -24.40 -13.83 -7.57
C GLY A 61 -23.63 -13.27 -8.77
N ALA A 62 -22.33 -13.03 -8.60
CA ALA A 62 -21.48 -12.41 -9.62
C ALA A 62 -20.24 -13.25 -10.01
N GLY A 63 -20.24 -14.52 -9.67
CA GLY A 63 -19.19 -15.48 -10.06
C GLY A 63 -18.55 -16.20 -8.89
N ASN A 64 -17.74 -17.22 -9.25
CA ASN A 64 -16.97 -18.02 -8.32
C ASN A 64 -15.51 -18.02 -8.73
N TYR A 65 -14.63 -17.94 -7.74
CA TYR A 65 -13.18 -17.86 -7.89
C TYR A 65 -12.49 -18.87 -6.98
N ASP A 66 -11.25 -19.21 -7.29
CA ASP A 66 -10.43 -19.96 -6.34
C ASP A 66 -10.04 -19.09 -5.16
N ALA A 67 -9.66 -17.84 -5.45
CA ALA A 67 -9.29 -16.87 -4.43
C ALA A 67 -9.80 -15.46 -4.77
N ILE A 68 -10.06 -14.66 -3.72
CA ILE A 68 -10.38 -13.24 -3.84
C ILE A 68 -9.36 -12.43 -3.04
N VAL A 69 -8.76 -11.42 -3.68
CA VAL A 69 -7.86 -10.47 -3.05
C VAL A 69 -8.60 -9.15 -2.83
N LEU A 70 -8.68 -8.70 -1.58
CA LEU A 70 -9.34 -7.47 -1.18
C LEU A 70 -8.34 -6.33 -1.06
N GLY A 71 -8.36 -5.44 -2.03
CA GLY A 71 -7.47 -4.28 -2.15
C GLY A 71 -6.37 -4.52 -3.20
N ALA A 72 -6.23 -3.55 -4.11
CA ALA A 72 -5.20 -3.52 -5.15
C ALA A 72 -4.06 -2.52 -4.80
N GLY A 73 -3.67 -2.43 -3.52
CA GLY A 73 -2.42 -1.81 -3.10
C GLY A 73 -1.21 -2.69 -3.45
N HIS A 74 0.01 -2.31 -3.04
CA HIS A 74 1.21 -3.06 -3.40
C HIS A 74 1.12 -4.55 -3.02
N ALA A 75 0.71 -4.87 -1.79
CA ALA A 75 0.57 -6.25 -1.34
C ALA A 75 -0.54 -7.01 -2.08
N GLY A 76 -1.65 -6.34 -2.38
CA GLY A 76 -2.76 -6.96 -3.11
C GLY A 76 -2.43 -7.24 -4.56
N CYS A 77 -1.70 -6.34 -5.23
CA CYS A 77 -1.21 -6.58 -6.60
C CYS A 77 -0.32 -7.81 -6.65
N GLU A 78 0.67 -7.90 -5.76
CA GLU A 78 1.59 -9.05 -5.71
C GLU A 78 0.85 -10.36 -5.40
N ALA A 79 -0.08 -10.35 -4.44
CA ALA A 79 -0.87 -11.52 -4.10
C ALA A 79 -1.77 -11.99 -5.26
N ALA A 80 -2.45 -11.06 -5.94
CA ALA A 80 -3.32 -11.37 -7.05
C ALA A 80 -2.55 -11.93 -8.26
N LEU A 81 -1.43 -11.28 -8.62
CA LEU A 81 -0.54 -11.75 -9.69
C LEU A 81 0.06 -13.13 -9.36
N ALA A 82 0.52 -13.34 -8.12
CA ALA A 82 1.07 -14.62 -7.71
C ALA A 82 0.03 -15.75 -7.84
N LEU A 83 -1.19 -15.55 -7.32
CA LEU A 83 -2.27 -16.53 -7.40
C LEU A 83 -2.62 -16.88 -8.87
N ALA A 84 -2.79 -15.85 -9.70
CA ALA A 84 -3.14 -16.02 -11.10
C ALA A 84 -2.03 -16.73 -11.91
N ARG A 85 -0.76 -16.36 -11.67
CA ARG A 85 0.42 -17.01 -12.28
C ARG A 85 0.57 -18.46 -11.89
N MET A 86 0.08 -18.83 -10.72
CA MET A 86 -0.02 -20.21 -10.27
C MET A 86 -1.22 -20.98 -10.85
N GLY A 87 -2.03 -20.34 -11.71
CA GLY A 87 -3.17 -20.95 -12.40
C GLY A 87 -4.48 -20.93 -11.60
N TYR A 88 -4.57 -20.16 -10.52
CA TYR A 88 -5.83 -19.97 -9.79
C TYR A 88 -6.68 -18.88 -10.42
N HIS A 89 -7.97 -19.18 -10.64
CA HIS A 89 -8.94 -18.17 -11.05
C HIS A 89 -9.17 -17.18 -9.91
N THR A 90 -8.63 -15.98 -10.06
CA THR A 90 -8.48 -14.98 -9.00
C THR A 90 -9.29 -13.72 -9.31
N LEU A 91 -10.01 -13.21 -8.32
CA LEU A 91 -10.59 -11.87 -8.34
C LEU A 91 -9.75 -10.92 -7.48
N CYS A 92 -9.28 -9.83 -8.05
CA CYS A 92 -8.77 -8.68 -7.29
C CYS A 92 -9.87 -7.61 -7.20
N LEU A 93 -10.41 -7.40 -6.00
CA LEU A 93 -11.48 -6.44 -5.74
C LEU A 93 -10.92 -5.21 -5.03
N THR A 94 -11.06 -4.03 -5.64
CA THR A 94 -10.57 -2.76 -5.07
C THR A 94 -11.66 -1.70 -5.05
N ILE A 95 -11.60 -0.78 -4.08
CA ILE A 95 -12.58 0.30 -3.95
C ILE A 95 -12.52 1.27 -5.14
N ASN A 96 -11.33 1.45 -5.73
CA ASN A 96 -11.14 2.37 -6.84
C ASN A 96 -10.07 1.83 -7.81
N LEU A 97 -10.43 1.69 -9.08
CA LEU A 97 -9.52 1.22 -10.14
C LEU A 97 -8.44 2.24 -10.51
N ASP A 98 -8.66 3.52 -10.24
CA ASP A 98 -7.69 4.59 -10.47
C ASP A 98 -6.70 4.77 -9.28
N ALA A 99 -6.81 3.87 -8.29
CA ALA A 99 -5.94 3.84 -7.12
C ALA A 99 -5.15 2.52 -7.00
N VAL A 100 -5.06 1.72 -8.07
CA VAL A 100 -4.23 0.51 -8.11
C VAL A 100 -2.77 0.88 -7.85
N ALA A 101 -2.12 0.18 -6.92
CA ALA A 101 -0.75 0.42 -6.49
C ALA A 101 -0.44 1.89 -6.15
N LEU A 102 -1.45 2.63 -5.64
CA LEU A 102 -1.30 4.04 -5.30
C LEU A 102 -0.24 4.23 -4.20
N MET A 103 0.75 5.05 -4.50
CA MET A 103 1.73 5.53 -3.52
C MET A 103 1.15 6.70 -2.72
N ALA A 104 0.28 6.40 -1.77
CA ALA A 104 -0.46 7.41 -1.02
C ALA A 104 0.43 8.27 -0.11
N CYS A 105 1.56 7.73 0.33
CA CYS A 105 2.53 8.44 1.16
C CYS A 105 3.68 8.98 0.30
N ASN A 106 4.86 8.35 0.33
CA ASN A 106 6.03 8.83 -0.40
C ASN A 106 6.11 8.26 -1.83
N PRO A 107 6.72 9.01 -2.77
CA PRO A 107 6.90 8.56 -4.14
C PRO A 107 8.15 7.67 -4.30
N ALA A 108 8.31 6.66 -3.45
CA ALA A 108 9.51 5.83 -3.45
C ALA A 108 9.23 4.35 -3.20
N ILE A 109 10.00 3.50 -3.89
CA ILE A 109 10.10 2.06 -3.67
C ILE A 109 11.44 1.74 -3.02
N GLY A 110 11.46 0.82 -2.06
CA GLY A 110 12.68 0.40 -1.38
C GLY A 110 13.11 1.35 -0.26
N GLY A 111 14.43 1.51 -0.11
CA GLY A 111 15.04 2.18 1.04
C GLY A 111 15.38 1.21 2.17
N THR A 112 15.87 1.73 3.29
CA THR A 112 16.32 0.94 4.44
C THR A 112 15.26 -0.05 4.91
N SER A 113 15.63 -1.32 5.01
CA SER A 113 14.78 -2.44 5.41
C SER A 113 13.57 -2.70 4.50
N LYS A 114 13.48 -2.06 3.34
CA LYS A 114 12.43 -2.23 2.35
C LYS A 114 12.98 -2.72 1.01
N GLY A 115 14.10 -2.19 0.55
CA GLY A 115 14.71 -2.58 -0.72
C GLY A 115 15.09 -4.05 -0.78
N HIS A 116 15.48 -4.64 0.35
CA HIS A 116 15.74 -6.08 0.48
C HIS A 116 14.47 -6.89 0.19
N LEU A 117 13.32 -6.51 0.80
CA LEU A 117 12.04 -7.19 0.58
C LEU A 117 11.57 -7.09 -0.87
N VAL A 118 11.79 -5.95 -1.54
CA VAL A 118 11.46 -5.81 -2.97
C VAL A 118 12.25 -6.83 -3.80
N ARG A 119 13.54 -7.02 -3.50
CA ARG A 119 14.38 -8.02 -4.19
C ARG A 119 13.99 -9.46 -3.85
N GLU A 120 13.56 -9.73 -2.63
CA GLU A 120 13.05 -11.04 -2.24
C GLU A 120 11.74 -11.37 -2.99
N VAL A 121 10.84 -10.40 -3.08
CA VAL A 121 9.59 -10.53 -3.87
C VAL A 121 9.90 -10.72 -5.35
N ASP A 122 10.85 -9.95 -5.92
CA ASP A 122 11.32 -10.11 -7.31
C ASP A 122 11.87 -11.52 -7.57
N ALA A 123 12.71 -12.03 -6.65
CA ALA A 123 13.27 -13.39 -6.76
C ALA A 123 12.21 -14.48 -6.77
N LEU A 124 11.03 -14.24 -6.20
CA LEU A 124 9.86 -15.10 -6.23
C LEU A 124 8.95 -14.87 -7.46
N GLY A 125 9.35 -14.01 -8.38
CA GLY A 125 8.58 -13.67 -9.59
C GLY A 125 7.56 -12.55 -9.39
N GLY A 126 7.77 -11.66 -8.38
CA GLY A 126 6.93 -10.49 -8.15
C GLY A 126 7.07 -9.41 -9.21
N GLU A 127 6.13 -8.49 -9.24
CA GLU A 127 6.01 -7.44 -10.25
C GLU A 127 6.59 -6.08 -9.83
N MET A 128 6.64 -5.83 -8.51
CA MET A 128 7.04 -4.53 -7.96
C MET A 128 8.44 -4.09 -8.39
N GLY A 129 9.41 -5.02 -8.42
CA GLY A 129 10.77 -4.75 -8.85
C GLY A 129 10.84 -4.33 -10.31
N LEU A 130 10.17 -5.07 -11.19
CA LEU A 130 10.06 -4.79 -12.62
C LEU A 130 9.38 -3.44 -12.88
N ALA A 131 8.23 -3.20 -12.23
CA ALA A 131 7.50 -1.94 -12.38
C ALA A 131 8.30 -0.74 -11.84
N ALA A 132 9.09 -0.94 -10.77
CA ALA A 132 9.99 0.10 -10.27
C ALA A 132 11.09 0.43 -11.29
N ASP A 133 11.72 -0.59 -11.88
CA ASP A 133 12.75 -0.40 -12.90
C ASP A 133 12.21 0.25 -14.18
N ASP A 134 10.95 -0.01 -14.52
CA ASP A 134 10.29 0.61 -15.69
C ASP A 134 9.93 2.09 -15.48
N THR A 135 9.71 2.53 -14.23
CA THR A 135 9.02 3.80 -13.96
C THR A 135 9.73 4.73 -12.97
N PHE A 136 10.95 4.38 -12.53
CA PHE A 136 11.73 5.27 -11.67
C PHE A 136 12.13 6.56 -12.39
N ILE A 137 12.31 7.62 -11.63
CA ILE A 137 12.91 8.89 -12.06
C ILE A 137 14.31 9.09 -11.46
N GLN A 138 14.61 8.41 -10.35
CA GLN A 138 15.94 8.36 -9.76
C GLN A 138 16.14 7.04 -9.04
N MET A 139 17.35 6.47 -9.09
CA MET A 139 17.74 5.25 -8.40
C MET A 139 19.03 5.49 -7.59
N ARG A 140 19.03 5.09 -6.32
CA ARG A 140 20.21 5.21 -5.45
C ARG A 140 20.39 3.99 -4.55
N MET A 141 21.64 3.60 -4.35
CA MET A 141 22.03 2.74 -3.25
C MET A 141 22.25 3.62 -2.01
N ILE A 142 21.46 3.41 -0.97
CA ILE A 142 21.59 4.15 0.29
C ILE A 142 22.30 3.31 1.37
N ASN A 143 22.79 3.98 2.43
CA ASN A 143 23.58 3.39 3.51
C ASN A 143 24.95 2.83 3.09
N THR A 144 25.52 3.31 2.00
CA THR A 144 26.82 2.84 1.48
C THR A 144 27.99 3.10 2.44
N GLY A 145 27.89 4.08 3.32
CA GLY A 145 28.85 4.31 4.41
C GLY A 145 28.77 3.35 5.59
N LYS A 146 27.87 2.34 5.53
CA LYS A 146 27.69 1.29 6.54
C LYS A 146 28.05 -0.06 5.94
N GLY A 147 28.01 -1.13 6.73
CA GLY A 147 28.30 -2.48 6.22
C GLY A 147 27.35 -2.94 5.11
N PRO A 148 27.77 -3.84 4.20
CA PRO A 148 27.01 -4.26 3.03
C PRO A 148 25.61 -4.81 3.33
N ALA A 149 25.41 -5.41 4.49
CA ALA A 149 24.12 -5.97 4.92
C ALA A 149 22.98 -4.92 5.03
N VAL A 150 23.31 -3.64 5.14
CA VAL A 150 22.33 -2.54 5.22
C VAL A 150 22.31 -1.66 3.96
N HIS A 151 23.13 -1.97 2.95
CA HIS A 151 23.02 -1.35 1.64
C HIS A 151 21.64 -1.62 1.10
N SER A 152 20.92 -0.59 0.73
CA SER A 152 19.53 -0.72 0.33
C SER A 152 19.21 0.15 -0.87
N LEU A 153 18.64 -0.48 -1.88
CA LEU A 153 18.23 0.24 -3.07
C LEU A 153 16.96 1.05 -2.79
N ARG A 154 16.94 2.28 -3.29
CA ARG A 154 15.80 3.19 -3.23
C ARG A 154 15.56 3.84 -4.59
N ALA A 155 14.38 3.62 -5.12
CA ALA A 155 13.89 4.28 -6.33
C ALA A 155 12.96 5.43 -5.97
N GLN A 156 13.21 6.60 -6.51
CA GLN A 156 12.24 7.69 -6.61
C GLN A 156 11.36 7.42 -7.83
N MET A 157 10.05 7.46 -7.66
CA MET A 157 9.10 6.96 -8.65
C MET A 157 8.33 8.09 -9.33
N ASP A 158 8.03 7.90 -10.61
CA ASP A 158 6.88 8.54 -11.23
C ASP A 158 5.63 7.78 -10.79
N LYS A 159 4.90 8.32 -9.82
CA LYS A 159 3.74 7.65 -9.19
C LYS A 159 2.66 7.29 -10.19
N ARG A 160 2.42 8.16 -11.18
CA ARG A 160 1.39 7.95 -12.19
C ARG A 160 1.78 6.82 -13.14
N ARG A 161 3.00 6.85 -13.66
CA ARG A 161 3.51 5.78 -14.54
C ARG A 161 3.58 4.43 -13.82
N TYR A 162 3.95 4.43 -12.53
CA TYR A 162 3.96 3.22 -11.72
C TYR A 162 2.56 2.64 -11.54
N HIS A 163 1.56 3.48 -11.23
CA HIS A 163 0.16 3.08 -11.17
C HIS A 163 -0.32 2.47 -12.49
N GLU A 164 -0.09 3.16 -13.61
CA GLU A 164 -0.48 2.71 -14.96
C GLU A 164 0.18 1.37 -15.31
N ARG A 165 1.48 1.22 -14.98
CA ARG A 165 2.25 0.00 -15.23
C ARG A 165 1.75 -1.19 -14.41
N MET A 166 1.46 -0.98 -13.13
CA MET A 166 0.93 -2.02 -12.24
C MET A 166 -0.51 -2.39 -12.59
N LYS A 167 -1.36 -1.42 -12.92
CA LYS A 167 -2.73 -1.66 -13.36
C LYS A 167 -2.77 -2.51 -14.62
N ARG A 168 -1.96 -2.16 -15.61
CA ARG A 168 -1.83 -2.96 -16.84
C ARG A 168 -1.39 -4.40 -16.55
N ALA A 169 -0.42 -4.61 -15.65
CA ALA A 169 0.02 -5.94 -15.28
C ALA A 169 -1.11 -6.81 -14.69
N LEU A 170 -2.03 -6.20 -13.92
CA LEU A 170 -3.20 -6.91 -13.40
C LEU A 170 -4.25 -7.19 -14.51
N GLU A 171 -4.49 -6.23 -15.39
CA GLU A 171 -5.50 -6.33 -16.44
C GLU A 171 -5.12 -7.34 -17.55
N GLU A 172 -3.81 -7.45 -17.84
CA GLU A 172 -3.28 -8.38 -18.88
C GLU A 172 -2.98 -9.79 -18.33
N GLN A 173 -3.04 -9.99 -17.01
CA GLN A 173 -2.70 -11.27 -16.40
C GLN A 173 -3.81 -12.31 -16.64
N GLU A 174 -3.47 -13.42 -17.28
CA GLU A 174 -4.37 -14.59 -17.40
C GLU A 174 -4.82 -15.09 -16.01
N ASN A 175 -6.01 -15.62 -15.91
CA ASN A 175 -6.66 -16.10 -14.68
C ASN A 175 -6.91 -15.02 -13.62
N LEU A 176 -6.80 -13.73 -13.95
CA LEU A 176 -7.05 -12.62 -13.04
C LEU A 176 -8.17 -11.72 -13.56
N GLU A 177 -9.15 -11.45 -12.72
CA GLU A 177 -10.15 -10.42 -12.95
C GLU A 177 -9.93 -9.27 -11.96
N LEU A 178 -9.82 -8.05 -12.47
CA LEU A 178 -9.73 -6.83 -11.67
C LEU A 178 -11.09 -6.11 -11.70
N LYS A 179 -11.70 -5.92 -10.51
CA LYS A 179 -13.02 -5.28 -10.40
C LYS A 179 -13.06 -4.20 -9.33
N MET A 180 -13.92 -3.20 -9.56
CA MET A 180 -14.23 -2.19 -8.55
C MET A 180 -15.35 -2.66 -7.63
N GLY A 181 -15.14 -2.52 -6.32
CA GLY A 181 -16.16 -2.81 -5.31
C GLY A 181 -15.58 -2.73 -3.90
N GLU A 182 -16.43 -2.41 -2.93
CA GLU A 182 -16.11 -2.48 -1.51
C GLU A 182 -16.59 -3.81 -0.93
N CYS A 183 -15.68 -4.62 -0.38
CA CYS A 183 -16.07 -5.78 0.41
C CYS A 183 -16.67 -5.31 1.74
N THR A 184 -17.91 -5.71 2.01
CA THR A 184 -18.63 -5.36 3.24
C THR A 184 -18.65 -6.51 4.24
N GLN A 185 -18.53 -7.76 3.77
CA GLN A 185 -18.57 -8.95 4.62
C GLN A 185 -17.79 -10.12 3.99
N ILE A 186 -17.07 -10.86 4.81
CA ILE A 186 -16.51 -12.17 4.47
C ILE A 186 -17.53 -13.22 4.90
N LEU A 187 -17.89 -14.12 3.99
CA LEU A 187 -18.86 -15.18 4.23
C LEU A 187 -18.12 -16.45 4.66
N VAL A 188 -18.53 -16.97 5.80
CA VAL A 188 -17.94 -18.17 6.42
C VAL A 188 -19.06 -19.13 6.77
N GLU A 189 -18.91 -20.40 6.39
CA GLU A 189 -19.82 -21.50 6.72
C GLU A 189 -18.99 -22.65 7.31
N HIS A 190 -19.39 -23.14 8.48
CA HIS A 190 -18.68 -24.23 9.18
C HIS A 190 -17.18 -23.98 9.40
N GLY A 191 -16.81 -22.71 9.72
CA GLY A 191 -15.43 -22.30 9.96
C GLY A 191 -14.60 -22.06 8.68
N ARG A 192 -15.19 -22.17 7.49
CA ARG A 192 -14.51 -22.02 6.19
C ARG A 192 -15.05 -20.87 5.39
N VAL A 193 -14.16 -20.16 4.70
CA VAL A 193 -14.55 -19.12 3.74
C VAL A 193 -15.33 -19.74 2.59
N THR A 194 -16.50 -19.14 2.29
CA THR A 194 -17.33 -19.52 1.14
C THR A 194 -17.48 -18.39 0.12
N GLY A 195 -17.03 -17.17 0.46
CA GLY A 195 -17.12 -16.02 -0.42
C GLY A 195 -17.06 -14.69 0.30
N ILE A 196 -17.47 -13.67 -0.43
CA ILE A 196 -17.62 -12.30 0.08
C ILE A 196 -18.93 -11.68 -0.36
N LEU A 197 -19.39 -10.70 0.40
CA LEU A 197 -20.45 -9.77 0.01
C LEU A 197 -19.83 -8.40 -0.23
N ALA A 198 -20.04 -7.85 -1.41
CA ALA A 198 -19.66 -6.49 -1.75
C ALA A 198 -20.83 -5.52 -1.63
N ALA A 199 -20.53 -4.23 -1.60
CA ALA A 199 -21.53 -3.17 -1.63
C ALA A 199 -22.50 -3.35 -2.81
N GLY A 200 -23.76 -2.94 -2.62
CA GLY A 200 -24.81 -3.19 -3.62
C GLY A 200 -25.37 -4.61 -3.59
N GLY A 201 -25.00 -5.44 -2.60
CA GLY A 201 -25.52 -6.80 -2.48
C GLY A 201 -24.86 -7.82 -3.42
N ILE A 202 -23.72 -7.52 -3.99
CA ILE A 202 -23.01 -8.38 -4.94
C ILE A 202 -22.26 -9.48 -4.18
N LYS A 203 -22.60 -10.74 -4.46
CA LYS A 203 -21.97 -11.92 -3.82
C LYS A 203 -20.99 -12.58 -4.79
N TYR A 204 -19.77 -12.78 -4.34
CA TYR A 204 -18.75 -13.57 -5.01
C TYR A 204 -18.41 -14.81 -4.18
N GLY A 205 -18.44 -16.00 -4.80
CA GLY A 205 -18.01 -17.24 -4.15
C GLY A 205 -16.50 -17.40 -4.25
N CYS A 206 -15.87 -17.96 -3.22
CA CYS A 206 -14.45 -18.34 -3.28
C CYS A 206 -14.11 -19.34 -2.17
N ARG A 207 -12.92 -19.95 -2.30
CA ARG A 207 -12.36 -20.85 -1.29
C ARG A 207 -11.33 -20.18 -0.38
N ALA A 208 -10.78 -19.03 -0.82
CA ALA A 208 -9.80 -18.28 -0.05
C ALA A 208 -9.98 -16.78 -0.24
N VAL A 209 -9.69 -16.01 0.80
CA VAL A 209 -9.69 -14.54 0.78
C VAL A 209 -8.35 -14.03 1.29
N VAL A 210 -7.71 -13.15 0.50
CA VAL A 210 -6.53 -12.39 0.91
C VAL A 210 -6.95 -10.98 1.26
N VAL A 211 -6.82 -10.59 2.52
CA VAL A 211 -7.15 -9.23 2.98
C VAL A 211 -5.91 -8.35 2.91
N ALA A 212 -5.86 -7.44 1.93
CA ALA A 212 -4.73 -6.54 1.64
C ALA A 212 -5.19 -5.07 1.59
N THR A 213 -6.02 -4.66 2.54
CA THR A 213 -6.75 -3.38 2.57
C THR A 213 -5.90 -2.17 2.94
N GLY A 214 -4.63 -2.35 3.26
CA GLY A 214 -3.71 -1.25 3.59
C GLY A 214 -4.26 -0.37 4.71
N VAL A 215 -4.36 0.93 4.44
CA VAL A 215 -4.80 1.94 5.42
C VAL A 215 -6.27 2.35 5.27
N TYR A 216 -7.11 1.53 4.61
CA TYR A 216 -8.46 1.96 4.22
C TYR A 216 -9.58 1.53 5.17
N MET A 217 -9.36 0.54 6.07
CA MET A 217 -10.41 0.08 6.99
C MET A 217 -10.71 1.13 8.06
N LYS A 218 -11.94 1.63 8.08
CA LYS A 218 -12.44 2.72 8.95
C LYS A 218 -11.44 3.85 9.12
N SER A 219 -10.73 4.19 8.04
CA SER A 219 -9.68 5.20 8.08
C SER A 219 -10.21 6.59 8.39
N THR A 220 -9.38 7.37 9.07
CA THR A 220 -9.69 8.73 9.49
C THR A 220 -8.46 9.60 9.27
N ILE A 221 -8.62 10.69 8.54
CA ILE A 221 -7.58 11.70 8.31
C ILE A 221 -7.72 12.79 9.37
N LEU A 222 -6.58 13.20 9.94
CA LEU A 222 -6.50 14.19 10.99
C LEU A 222 -5.49 15.30 10.61
N ILE A 223 -5.95 16.56 10.66
CA ILE A 223 -5.14 17.77 10.45
C ILE A 223 -5.51 18.74 11.59
N GLY A 224 -4.62 18.92 12.57
CA GLY A 224 -4.96 19.64 13.78
C GLY A 224 -6.18 19.03 14.46
N SER A 225 -7.21 19.83 14.70
CA SER A 225 -8.49 19.40 15.28
C SER A 225 -9.50 18.87 14.25
N HIS A 226 -9.19 18.94 12.96
CA HIS A 226 -10.10 18.47 11.90
C HIS A 226 -9.99 16.97 11.70
N VAL A 227 -11.14 16.30 11.76
CA VAL A 227 -11.29 14.84 11.64
C VAL A 227 -12.17 14.52 10.44
N THR A 228 -11.63 13.83 9.44
CA THR A 228 -12.35 13.46 8.23
C THR A 228 -12.38 11.94 8.05
N LYS A 229 -13.55 11.37 7.93
CA LYS A 229 -13.75 9.93 7.63
C LYS A 229 -13.47 9.66 6.16
N SER A 230 -12.22 9.39 5.82
CA SER A 230 -11.74 9.23 4.44
C SER A 230 -10.51 8.34 4.38
N GLY A 231 -10.28 7.72 3.24
CA GLY A 231 -8.99 7.14 2.87
C GLY A 231 -7.99 8.21 2.43
N PRO A 232 -6.74 7.80 2.09
CA PRO A 232 -5.71 8.71 1.62
C PRO A 232 -6.17 9.51 0.40
N SER A 233 -5.73 10.77 0.31
CA SER A 233 -6.00 11.63 -0.87
C SER A 233 -7.49 11.84 -1.19
N GLY A 234 -8.38 11.75 -0.21
CA GLY A 234 -9.82 11.93 -0.40
C GLY A 234 -10.55 10.71 -0.97
N LEU A 235 -9.87 9.57 -1.09
CA LEU A 235 -10.50 8.33 -1.53
C LEU A 235 -11.49 7.79 -0.48
N LEU A 236 -12.45 7.00 -0.94
CA LEU A 236 -13.38 6.30 -0.05
C LEU A 236 -12.62 5.35 0.88
N ARG A 237 -13.12 5.20 2.09
CA ARG A 237 -12.64 4.21 3.04
C ARG A 237 -13.57 2.99 3.07
N SER A 238 -13.11 1.85 3.57
CA SER A 238 -13.97 0.70 3.85
C SER A 238 -14.65 0.87 5.22
N GLU A 239 -15.98 0.80 5.25
CA GLU A 239 -16.76 1.04 6.47
C GLU A 239 -17.07 -0.25 7.24
N LYS A 240 -17.41 -1.33 6.56
CA LYS A 240 -18.04 -2.51 7.17
C LYS A 240 -17.11 -3.70 7.36
N LEU A 241 -16.00 -3.77 6.63
CA LEU A 241 -15.12 -4.93 6.66
C LEU A 241 -14.49 -5.16 8.03
N SER A 242 -14.14 -4.10 8.78
CA SER A 242 -13.66 -4.23 10.17
C SER A 242 -14.69 -4.94 11.08
N ASP A 243 -15.96 -4.60 10.94
CA ASP A 243 -17.03 -5.20 11.74
C ASP A 243 -17.23 -6.67 11.34
N SER A 244 -17.12 -7.00 10.06
CA SER A 244 -17.15 -8.37 9.56
C SER A 244 -16.02 -9.22 10.15
N LEU A 245 -14.79 -8.69 10.15
CA LEU A 245 -13.62 -9.35 10.73
C LEU A 245 -13.77 -9.53 12.24
N ALA A 246 -14.23 -8.50 12.96
CA ALA A 246 -14.50 -8.60 14.39
C ALA A 246 -15.57 -9.66 14.70
N GLY A 247 -16.64 -9.74 13.89
CA GLY A 247 -17.67 -10.76 13.98
C GLY A 247 -17.18 -12.19 13.73
N LEU A 248 -16.08 -12.35 13.01
CA LEU A 248 -15.38 -13.62 12.80
C LEU A 248 -14.36 -13.96 13.90
N GLY A 249 -14.29 -13.15 14.98
CA GLY A 249 -13.41 -13.37 16.12
C GLY A 249 -12.03 -12.73 16.03
N PHE A 250 -11.76 -11.91 15.01
CA PHE A 250 -10.51 -11.17 14.93
C PHE A 250 -10.51 -9.98 15.89
N SER A 251 -9.47 -9.86 16.69
CA SER A 251 -9.20 -8.66 17.48
C SER A 251 -8.76 -7.53 16.53
N ILE A 252 -9.43 -6.40 16.60
CA ILE A 252 -9.13 -5.22 15.79
C ILE A 252 -8.27 -4.25 16.60
N ARG A 253 -7.16 -3.83 16.01
CA ARG A 253 -6.27 -2.77 16.53
C ARG A 253 -6.38 -1.54 15.65
N ARG A 254 -6.01 -0.39 16.22
CA ARG A 254 -5.91 0.84 15.48
C ARG A 254 -4.46 1.27 15.33
N PHE A 255 -4.04 1.50 14.08
CA PHE A 255 -2.72 2.00 13.75
C PHE A 255 -2.79 3.42 13.20
N LYS A 256 -1.69 4.14 13.35
CA LYS A 256 -1.50 5.50 12.85
C LYS A 256 -0.24 5.60 11.99
N THR A 257 -0.37 6.25 10.86
CA THR A 257 0.76 6.73 10.06
C THR A 257 0.52 8.17 9.64
N GLY A 258 1.40 8.76 8.82
CA GLY A 258 1.24 10.12 8.36
C GLY A 258 1.97 10.39 7.05
N THR A 259 1.70 11.55 6.49
CA THR A 259 2.34 12.03 5.28
C THR A 259 2.62 13.53 5.39
N PRO A 260 3.71 14.06 4.82
CA PRO A 260 3.97 15.50 4.77
C PRO A 260 3.18 16.19 3.67
N ALA A 261 3.29 17.51 3.65
CA ALA A 261 2.72 18.33 2.59
C ALA A 261 3.35 18.03 1.21
N ARG A 262 2.60 18.35 0.15
CA ARG A 262 3.09 18.51 -1.22
C ARG A 262 3.05 19.98 -1.57
N VAL A 263 4.13 20.43 -2.19
CA VAL A 263 4.32 21.82 -2.59
C VAL A 263 4.51 21.95 -4.09
N SER A 264 4.19 23.12 -4.64
CA SER A 264 4.33 23.38 -6.07
C SER A 264 5.79 23.65 -6.43
N ARG A 265 6.36 22.92 -7.39
CA ARG A 265 7.74 23.09 -7.85
C ARG A 265 8.06 24.52 -8.28
N ARG A 266 7.12 25.19 -8.96
CA ARG A 266 7.31 26.56 -9.47
C ARG A 266 7.43 27.62 -8.38
N SER A 267 7.03 27.28 -7.14
CA SER A 267 7.11 28.15 -5.97
C SER A 267 8.35 27.90 -5.11
N LEU A 268 9.25 27.01 -5.55
CA LEU A 268 10.48 26.65 -4.86
C LEU A 268 11.67 27.40 -5.44
N ASP A 269 12.60 27.77 -4.57
CA ASP A 269 13.94 28.20 -4.94
C ASP A 269 14.89 27.00 -4.85
N LEU A 270 15.11 26.32 -5.98
CA LEU A 270 15.91 25.11 -6.01
C LEU A 270 17.42 25.40 -5.86
N GLU A 271 17.85 26.65 -6.09
CA GLU A 271 19.25 27.06 -5.95
C GLU A 271 19.66 27.16 -4.47
N GLU A 272 18.72 27.40 -3.54
CA GLU A 272 18.97 27.35 -2.10
C GLU A 272 19.10 25.93 -1.54
N MET A 273 18.94 24.89 -2.36
CA MET A 273 18.97 23.48 -1.92
C MET A 273 20.05 22.69 -2.67
N GLU A 274 20.60 21.69 -1.99
CA GLU A 274 21.64 20.83 -2.58
C GLU A 274 21.02 19.73 -3.45
N PRO A 275 21.31 19.69 -4.78
CA PRO A 275 20.81 18.64 -5.65
C PRO A 275 21.44 17.29 -5.30
N GLN A 276 20.61 16.27 -5.19
CA GLN A 276 21.00 14.88 -4.91
C GLN A 276 20.68 14.04 -6.14
N TYR A 277 21.72 13.66 -6.89
CA TYR A 277 21.59 12.87 -8.11
C TYR A 277 21.46 11.37 -7.82
N GLY A 278 20.95 10.62 -8.78
CA GLY A 278 20.95 9.16 -8.77
C GLY A 278 22.33 8.56 -9.00
N ASP A 279 22.47 7.26 -8.73
CA ASP A 279 23.70 6.54 -9.03
C ASP A 279 23.82 6.30 -10.54
N GLU A 280 25.05 6.37 -11.06
CA GLU A 280 25.38 6.07 -12.46
C GLU A 280 26.50 5.02 -12.51
N PRO A 281 26.27 3.90 -13.21
CA PRO A 281 25.00 3.49 -13.86
C PRO A 281 23.89 3.23 -12.83
N ALA A 282 22.63 3.50 -13.22
CA ALA A 282 21.47 3.29 -12.35
C ALA A 282 21.31 1.79 -12.00
N PRO A 283 21.42 1.39 -10.72
CA PRO A 283 21.17 0.01 -10.34
C PRO A 283 19.69 -0.38 -10.58
N ARG A 284 19.40 -1.68 -10.55
CA ARG A 284 18.05 -2.22 -10.78
C ARG A 284 17.56 -3.01 -9.57
N PHE A 285 16.24 -3.03 -9.37
CA PHE A 285 15.63 -3.91 -8.39
C PHE A 285 15.54 -5.33 -8.91
N SER A 286 15.03 -5.50 -10.12
CA SER A 286 14.85 -6.83 -10.69
C SER A 286 16.13 -7.35 -11.34
N PHE A 287 16.37 -8.66 -11.13
CA PHE A 287 17.50 -9.37 -11.74
C PHE A 287 17.27 -9.65 -13.24
N ILE A 288 16.03 -9.52 -13.72
CA ILE A 288 15.66 -9.78 -15.11
C ILE A 288 15.32 -8.51 -15.90
N SER A 289 15.31 -7.33 -15.25
CA SER A 289 15.12 -6.06 -15.95
C SER A 289 16.23 -5.82 -16.95
N PRO A 290 15.93 -5.46 -18.21
CA PRO A 290 16.96 -5.08 -19.17
C PRO A 290 17.69 -3.82 -18.69
N TRP A 291 18.99 -3.79 -18.97
CA TRP A 291 19.73 -2.56 -18.70
C TRP A 291 19.41 -1.53 -19.79
N GLU A 292 18.96 -0.36 -19.37
CA GLU A 292 18.71 0.79 -20.23
C GLU A 292 19.29 2.03 -19.57
N GLU A 293 19.99 2.83 -20.35
CA GLU A 293 20.43 4.15 -19.90
C GLU A 293 19.21 5.07 -19.77
N ARG A 294 19.09 5.76 -18.61
CA ARG A 294 17.97 6.68 -18.37
C ARG A 294 18.47 7.96 -17.74
N VAL A 295 18.00 9.08 -18.26
CA VAL A 295 18.18 10.38 -17.62
C VAL A 295 17.42 10.37 -16.29
N GLN A 296 18.13 10.71 -15.21
CA GLN A 296 17.60 10.76 -13.86
C GLN A 296 17.37 12.21 -13.41
N ASP A 297 16.27 12.45 -12.69
CA ASP A 297 15.98 13.75 -12.11
C ASP A 297 16.51 13.81 -10.65
N PRO A 298 17.09 14.95 -10.21
CA PRO A 298 17.56 15.06 -8.83
C PRO A 298 16.42 15.22 -7.83
N CYS A 299 16.62 14.72 -6.61
CA CYS A 299 15.97 15.21 -5.41
C CYS A 299 16.79 16.35 -4.83
N TYR A 300 16.21 17.14 -3.93
CA TYR A 300 16.90 18.28 -3.34
C TYR A 300 16.96 18.15 -1.83
N LEU A 301 18.13 18.39 -1.27
CA LEU A 301 18.39 18.31 0.15
C LEU A 301 18.27 19.70 0.79
N THR A 302 17.51 19.78 1.87
CA THR A 302 17.42 20.96 2.74
C THR A 302 17.33 20.53 4.21
N TYR A 303 17.22 21.48 5.12
CA TYR A 303 17.23 21.21 6.55
C TYR A 303 16.21 22.07 7.30
N THR A 304 15.68 21.55 8.41
CA THR A 304 15.01 22.39 9.41
C THR A 304 16.03 23.30 10.10
N ASN A 305 15.55 24.34 10.75
CA ASN A 305 16.34 25.30 11.53
C ASN A 305 15.65 25.64 12.85
N ALA A 306 16.28 26.50 13.66
CA ALA A 306 15.76 26.86 14.97
C ALA A 306 14.36 27.52 14.91
N GLU A 307 14.07 28.31 13.87
CA GLU A 307 12.76 28.94 13.68
C GLU A 307 11.70 27.89 13.34
N THR A 308 12.01 26.93 12.46
CA THR A 308 11.14 25.76 12.18
C THR A 308 10.80 25.02 13.47
N HIS A 309 11.82 24.73 14.29
CA HIS A 309 11.65 24.01 15.55
C HIS A 309 10.79 24.80 16.53
N LYS A 310 11.00 26.10 16.65
CA LYS A 310 10.24 26.98 17.50
C LYS A 310 8.76 26.97 17.14
N ILE A 311 8.42 27.18 15.85
CA ILE A 311 7.02 27.18 15.38
C ILE A 311 6.34 25.85 15.72
N ILE A 312 7.01 24.72 15.46
CA ILE A 312 6.43 23.39 15.73
C ILE A 312 6.20 23.18 17.23
N LEU A 313 7.19 23.51 18.07
CA LEU A 313 7.12 23.28 19.51
C LEU A 313 6.09 24.18 20.20
N GLU A 314 5.97 25.43 19.80
CA GLU A 314 4.95 26.35 20.30
C GLU A 314 3.52 25.89 19.97
N ASN A 315 3.36 25.18 18.85
CA ASN A 315 2.07 24.69 18.35
C ASN A 315 1.84 23.19 18.57
N ILE A 316 2.73 22.49 19.29
CA ILE A 316 2.67 21.04 19.43
C ILE A 316 1.34 20.56 20.03
N HIS A 317 0.75 21.33 20.93
CA HIS A 317 -0.54 21.05 21.56
C HIS A 317 -1.71 21.10 20.57
N ARG A 318 -1.54 21.72 19.40
CA ARG A 318 -2.51 21.78 18.30
C ARG A 318 -2.37 20.59 17.32
N SER A 319 -1.31 19.79 17.43
CA SER A 319 -1.13 18.57 16.65
C SER A 319 -2.14 17.50 17.04
N ALA A 320 -2.80 16.86 16.08
CA ALA A 320 -3.74 15.77 16.37
C ALA A 320 -3.10 14.63 17.18
N MET A 321 -1.79 14.41 17.01
CA MET A 321 -1.04 13.41 17.77
C MET A 321 -0.85 13.77 19.25
N TYR A 322 -0.64 15.05 19.55
CA TYR A 322 -0.31 15.52 20.89
C TYR A 322 -1.52 16.10 21.65
N SER A 323 -2.64 16.31 20.96
CA SER A 323 -3.92 16.73 21.56
C SER A 323 -4.76 15.56 22.10
N GLY A 324 -4.33 14.32 21.91
CA GLY A 324 -5.08 13.12 22.32
C GLY A 324 -6.16 12.67 21.33
N LEU A 325 -6.29 13.30 20.17
CA LEU A 325 -7.24 12.89 19.12
C LEU A 325 -6.81 11.58 18.44
N VAL A 326 -5.50 11.36 18.30
CA VAL A 326 -4.94 10.12 17.76
C VAL A 326 -4.85 9.09 18.87
N THR A 327 -5.54 7.95 18.68
CA THR A 327 -5.54 6.82 19.61
C THR A 327 -4.71 5.64 19.11
N GLY A 328 -4.44 5.59 17.80
CA GLY A 328 -3.74 4.49 17.15
C GLY A 328 -2.24 4.46 17.45
N THR A 329 -1.69 3.25 17.48
CA THR A 329 -0.24 3.05 17.66
C THR A 329 0.52 3.50 16.40
N GLY A 330 1.53 4.34 16.58
CA GLY A 330 2.42 4.80 15.51
C GLY A 330 3.29 3.67 14.95
N THR A 331 3.47 3.65 13.63
CA THR A 331 4.39 2.70 12.98
C THR A 331 5.86 3.11 13.22
N ARG A 332 6.74 2.12 13.44
CA ARG A 332 8.13 2.34 13.87
C ARG A 332 8.95 3.25 12.94
N TYR A 333 8.73 3.15 11.63
CA TYR A 333 9.57 3.82 10.62
C TYR A 333 8.94 5.07 10.00
N CYS A 334 7.85 5.60 10.60
CA CYS A 334 7.18 6.82 10.13
C CYS A 334 7.01 7.83 11.28
N PRO A 335 8.11 8.35 11.87
CA PRO A 335 8.01 9.41 12.87
C PRO A 335 7.54 10.69 12.20
N SER A 336 6.65 11.42 12.84
CA SER A 336 6.31 12.79 12.45
C SER A 336 7.47 13.74 12.76
N ILE A 337 7.42 14.95 12.22
CA ILE A 337 8.42 15.97 12.58
C ILE A 337 8.31 16.34 14.05
N GLU A 338 7.09 16.36 14.61
CA GLU A 338 6.85 16.56 16.05
C GLU A 338 7.56 15.47 16.88
N ASP A 339 7.43 14.20 16.50
CA ASP A 339 8.11 13.08 17.16
C ASP A 339 9.62 13.21 17.11
N LYS A 340 10.18 13.67 15.98
CA LYS A 340 11.63 13.88 15.85
C LYS A 340 12.13 14.94 16.80
N LEU A 341 11.42 16.07 16.88
CA LEU A 341 11.80 17.18 17.77
C LEU A 341 11.67 16.80 19.24
N MET A 342 10.65 16.02 19.59
CA MET A 342 10.47 15.57 20.98
C MET A 342 11.50 14.52 21.42
N ARG A 343 11.92 13.65 20.50
CA ARG A 343 12.88 12.57 20.79
C ARG A 343 14.35 13.00 20.68
N PHE A 344 14.65 13.95 19.82
CA PHE A 344 16.01 14.39 19.48
C PHE A 344 16.16 15.89 19.66
N ARG A 345 15.89 16.36 20.88
CA ARG A 345 15.89 17.79 21.25
C ARG A 345 17.24 18.47 21.05
N ASP A 346 18.32 17.70 21.17
CA ASP A 346 19.71 18.21 21.06
C ASP A 346 20.16 18.40 19.60
N LYS A 347 19.33 18.01 18.62
CA LYS A 347 19.66 18.19 17.21
C LYS A 347 19.25 19.59 16.75
N GLU A 348 20.24 20.36 16.32
CA GLU A 348 20.04 21.72 15.79
C GLU A 348 19.22 21.74 14.47
N ARG A 349 19.30 20.64 13.68
CA ARG A 349 18.59 20.52 12.41
C ARG A 349 18.27 19.08 12.05
N HIS A 350 17.20 18.87 11.30
CA HIS A 350 16.81 17.61 10.70
C HIS A 350 16.91 17.69 9.18
N GLN A 351 17.44 16.65 8.57
CA GLN A 351 17.57 16.50 7.12
C GLN A 351 16.20 16.29 6.49
N LEU A 352 15.94 17.01 5.38
CA LEU A 352 14.73 16.94 4.58
C LEU A 352 15.10 16.74 3.12
N PHE A 353 14.23 16.03 2.37
CA PHE A 353 14.36 15.90 0.93
C PHE A 353 13.11 16.44 0.25
N ILE A 354 13.31 17.23 -0.79
CA ILE A 354 12.26 17.70 -1.68
C ILE A 354 12.29 16.81 -2.91
N GLU A 355 11.26 15.99 -3.05
CA GLU A 355 11.24 14.86 -3.97
C GLU A 355 10.14 15.03 -5.02
N PRO A 356 10.44 14.95 -6.33
CA PRO A 356 9.41 15.01 -7.36
C PRO A 356 8.48 13.80 -7.29
N GLU A 357 7.17 14.01 -7.40
CA GLU A 357 6.18 12.93 -7.42
C GLU A 357 5.96 12.32 -8.82
N GLY A 358 6.58 12.88 -9.85
CA GLY A 358 6.52 12.41 -11.23
C GLY A 358 7.01 13.47 -12.20
N ARG A 359 7.28 13.06 -13.45
CA ARG A 359 7.72 13.97 -14.52
C ARG A 359 6.60 14.79 -15.13
N SER A 360 5.36 14.29 -15.03
CA SER A 360 4.16 14.94 -15.59
C SER A 360 3.43 15.84 -14.59
N THR A 361 4.00 16.07 -13.40
CA THR A 361 3.41 16.91 -12.35
C THR A 361 4.42 17.87 -11.74
N GLY A 362 3.94 19.02 -11.28
CA GLY A 362 4.72 19.97 -10.47
C GLY A 362 4.67 19.69 -8.96
N GLU A 363 4.05 18.58 -8.53
CA GLU A 363 3.99 18.23 -7.11
C GLU A 363 5.36 17.78 -6.59
N MET A 364 5.82 18.40 -5.49
CA MET A 364 7.04 18.03 -4.77
C MET A 364 6.70 17.58 -3.37
N TYR A 365 7.17 16.40 -2.99
CA TYR A 365 6.96 15.79 -1.67
C TYR A 365 8.02 16.28 -0.68
N VAL A 366 7.61 16.74 0.50
CA VAL A 366 8.52 17.27 1.52
C VAL A 366 8.90 16.16 2.50
N GLN A 367 9.77 15.24 2.06
CA GLN A 367 10.21 14.08 2.85
C GLN A 367 10.87 14.52 4.17
N GLY A 368 10.38 13.98 5.26
CA GLY A 368 10.90 14.26 6.61
C GLY A 368 10.02 15.19 7.43
N MET A 369 9.04 15.86 6.80
CA MET A 369 8.10 16.80 7.44
C MET A 369 6.69 16.21 7.63
N SER A 370 6.56 14.89 7.77
CA SER A 370 5.27 14.27 8.11
C SER A 370 4.72 14.90 9.39
N THR A 371 3.47 15.34 9.38
CA THR A 371 2.87 16.09 10.47
C THR A 371 1.37 15.93 10.55
N SER A 372 0.79 16.20 11.72
CA SER A 372 -0.65 16.36 11.92
C SER A 372 -1.01 17.73 12.49
N LEU A 373 -0.10 18.69 12.42
CA LEU A 373 -0.35 20.10 12.79
C LEU A 373 -1.43 20.73 11.91
N PRO A 374 -2.12 21.77 12.37
CA PRO A 374 -3.07 22.54 11.56
C PRO A 374 -2.42 23.16 10.33
N TYR A 375 -3.22 23.46 9.32
CA TYR A 375 -2.75 23.96 8.02
C TYR A 375 -1.94 25.26 8.12
N ASP A 376 -2.39 26.21 8.94
CA ASP A 376 -1.67 27.47 9.20
C ASP A 376 -0.24 27.20 9.69
N VAL A 377 -0.09 26.35 10.69
CA VAL A 377 1.23 25.97 11.23
C VAL A 377 2.08 25.22 10.18
N GLN A 378 1.45 24.40 9.34
CA GLN A 378 2.17 23.72 8.25
C GLN A 378 2.75 24.73 7.26
N VAL A 379 2.02 25.76 6.88
CA VAL A 379 2.51 26.82 5.99
C VAL A 379 3.66 27.58 6.67
N ASP A 380 3.47 28.03 7.91
CA ASP A 380 4.47 28.80 8.65
C ASP A 380 5.79 28.03 8.80
N MET A 381 5.74 26.75 9.23
CA MET A 381 6.96 25.96 9.38
C MET A 381 7.65 25.64 8.03
N LEU A 382 6.91 25.48 6.94
CA LEU A 382 7.48 25.28 5.61
C LEU A 382 8.17 26.54 5.10
N HIS A 383 7.64 27.71 5.35
CA HIS A 383 8.22 28.99 4.94
C HIS A 383 9.53 29.34 5.67
N THR A 384 9.86 28.65 6.76
CA THR A 384 11.19 28.81 7.40
C THR A 384 12.31 28.03 6.72
N LEU A 385 11.97 27.07 5.85
CA LEU A 385 12.94 26.16 5.25
C LEU A 385 13.66 26.83 4.07
N PRO A 386 14.99 26.67 3.94
CA PRO A 386 15.71 27.10 2.74
C PRO A 386 15.09 26.49 1.49
N GLY A 387 14.89 27.30 0.46
CA GLY A 387 14.24 26.92 -0.80
C GLY A 387 12.71 26.88 -0.77
N LEU A 388 12.06 26.98 0.41
CA LEU A 388 10.61 26.88 0.55
C LEU A 388 9.95 28.17 1.07
N ARG A 389 10.67 29.28 1.19
CA ARG A 389 10.18 30.52 1.85
C ARG A 389 8.88 31.08 1.30
N ARG A 390 8.54 30.75 0.06
CA ARG A 390 7.32 31.20 -0.62
C ARG A 390 6.58 30.03 -1.27
N CYS A 391 6.77 28.81 -0.74
CA CYS A 391 6.18 27.62 -1.31
C CYS A 391 4.65 27.65 -1.24
N GLU A 392 4.01 27.24 -2.31
CA GLU A 392 2.57 27.00 -2.38
C GLU A 392 2.27 25.55 -1.98
N VAL A 393 1.47 25.36 -0.93
CA VAL A 393 1.04 24.03 -0.49
C VAL A 393 -0.08 23.53 -1.39
N MET A 394 0.17 22.49 -2.18
CA MET A 394 -0.82 21.85 -3.05
C MET A 394 -1.68 20.84 -2.28
N ARG A 395 -1.08 20.11 -1.32
CA ARG A 395 -1.77 19.18 -0.43
C ARG A 395 -1.19 19.31 0.97
N PRO A 396 -2.00 19.50 2.01
CA PRO A 396 -1.50 19.51 3.37
C PRO A 396 -1.00 18.14 3.80
N GLY A 397 -0.07 18.12 4.75
CA GLY A 397 0.28 16.91 5.50
C GLY A 397 -0.86 16.51 6.43
N TYR A 398 -0.93 15.23 6.79
CA TYR A 398 -1.95 14.69 7.68
C TYR A 398 -1.48 13.44 8.41
N ALA A 399 -2.09 13.15 9.55
CA ALA A 399 -2.08 11.82 10.12
C ALA A 399 -3.29 11.02 9.60
N ILE A 400 -3.12 9.72 9.43
CA ILE A 400 -4.21 8.79 9.13
C ILE A 400 -4.20 7.65 10.13
N GLU A 401 -5.36 7.42 10.74
CA GLU A 401 -5.63 6.24 11.55
C GLU A 401 -6.49 5.25 10.77
N TYR A 402 -6.28 3.97 11.00
CA TYR A 402 -7.02 2.90 10.34
C TYR A 402 -7.06 1.63 11.19
N ASP A 403 -8.06 0.81 10.95
CA ASP A 403 -8.20 -0.48 11.59
C ASP A 403 -7.29 -1.53 10.94
N CYS A 404 -6.76 -2.42 11.75
CA CYS A 404 -5.99 -3.57 11.35
C CYS A 404 -6.30 -4.73 12.29
N ILE A 405 -6.25 -5.96 11.82
CA ILE A 405 -6.34 -7.12 12.71
C ILE A 405 -5.07 -7.22 13.57
N ASP A 406 -5.20 -7.78 14.76
CA ASP A 406 -4.04 -8.12 15.59
C ASP A 406 -3.21 -9.20 14.87
N PRO A 407 -1.91 -8.93 14.57
CA PRO A 407 -1.04 -9.93 13.94
C PRO A 407 -0.94 -11.26 14.71
N LEU A 408 -1.20 -11.27 16.00
CA LEU A 408 -1.22 -12.49 16.81
C LEU A 408 -2.37 -13.46 16.46
N ALA A 409 -3.37 -12.99 15.72
CA ALA A 409 -4.42 -13.83 15.16
C ALA A 409 -3.99 -14.64 13.94
N LEU A 410 -2.76 -14.42 13.45
CA LEU A 410 -2.19 -15.09 12.28
C LEU A 410 -1.16 -16.14 12.70
N ASP A 411 -1.03 -17.18 11.90
CA ASP A 411 0.08 -18.13 11.95
C ASP A 411 1.33 -17.62 11.23
N LEU A 412 2.38 -18.43 11.14
CA LEU A 412 3.64 -18.08 10.47
C LEU A 412 3.52 -17.96 8.94
N THR A 413 2.46 -18.48 8.35
CA THR A 413 2.16 -18.38 6.92
C THR A 413 1.27 -17.18 6.60
N LEU A 414 0.95 -16.37 7.61
CA LEU A 414 -0.03 -15.29 7.58
C LEU A 414 -1.48 -15.77 7.39
N GLY A 415 -1.73 -17.07 7.59
CA GLY A 415 -3.06 -17.65 7.65
C GLY A 415 -3.79 -17.25 8.91
N ALA A 416 -5.11 -17.17 8.83
CA ALA A 416 -5.95 -16.94 10.01
C ALA A 416 -6.00 -18.20 10.89
N LYS A 417 -5.83 -18.04 12.22
CA LYS A 417 -5.87 -19.17 13.16
C LYS A 417 -7.28 -19.71 13.43
N HIS A 418 -8.31 -18.92 13.15
CA HIS A 418 -9.70 -19.20 13.55
C HIS A 418 -10.64 -19.43 12.37
N VAL A 419 -10.22 -19.15 11.15
CA VAL A 419 -11.02 -19.29 9.92
C VAL A 419 -10.16 -19.97 8.87
N GLU A 420 -10.66 -21.08 8.31
CA GLU A 420 -10.07 -21.81 7.18
C GLU A 420 -10.56 -21.26 5.82
#